data_0fca9d3b80a1da4fefa21a0b89527f54
#
_entry.id   0fca9d3b80a1da4fefa21a0b89527f54
#
_cell.length_a   1.000
_cell.length_b   1.000
_cell.length_c   1.000
_cell.angle_alpha   90.00
_cell.angle_beta   90.00
_cell.angle_gamma   90.00
#
_symmetry.space_group_name_H-M   'P 1'
#
loop_
_entity.id
_entity.type
_entity.pdbx_description
1 polymer ?
#
loop_
_entity_poly.entity_id
_entity_poly.type
_entity_poly.pdbx_seq_one_letter_code
_entity_poly.pdbx_strand_id
1 'polypeptide(L)'
;MLHFIYRFSHLILNFLIAATLLSITVILAGYFYFKPSLPSIDLVDENVLQVPMKIFSADEKLIGEFGEQKRRTLSFDEIPENVKYAFLAAEDDQFFSHTGFRLLSFTRALLQIVRYREIVSGGGTITMQVVRGYLLSRDQNAIRKLKEIYLAFELESKATKEEIFSLYVNRIFLGNRAYGVESAAEVYFGKSVEELSLDEAALIAASAQLPSRINPIRNPER
;
A
#
# COMPACT_ATOMS: atom_id res chain seq x y z
N MET A 1 -1.86 29.91 -46.12
CA MET A 1 -2.19 29.80 -44.69
C MET A 1 -2.68 28.41 -44.31
N LEU A 2 -3.72 27.85 -44.97
CA LEU A 2 -4.23 26.47 -44.69
C LEU A 2 -3.14 25.37 -44.82
N HIS A 3 -2.28 25.39 -45.83
CA HIS A 3 -1.20 24.43 -46.05
C HIS A 3 -0.15 24.47 -44.94
N PHE A 4 0.10 25.63 -44.34
CA PHE A 4 1.05 25.78 -43.24
C PHE A 4 0.45 25.18 -41.93
N ILE A 5 -0.84 25.46 -41.66
CA ILE A 5 -1.54 24.92 -40.51
C ILE A 5 -1.61 23.38 -40.59
N TYR A 6 -1.89 22.82 -41.76
CA TYR A 6 -1.92 21.38 -42.00
C TYR A 6 -0.57 20.73 -41.75
N ARG A 7 0.52 21.26 -42.31
CA ARG A 7 1.88 20.76 -42.07
C ARG A 7 2.29 20.85 -40.63
N PHE A 8 1.94 21.93 -39.95
CA PHE A 8 2.25 22.12 -38.52
C PHE A 8 1.48 21.15 -37.64
N SER A 9 0.21 20.88 -37.93
CA SER A 9 -0.59 19.89 -37.18
C SER A 9 -0.05 18.45 -37.33
N HIS A 10 0.42 18.07 -38.52
CA HIS A 10 1.08 16.78 -38.73
C HIS A 10 2.42 16.68 -38.03
N LEU A 11 3.21 17.72 -37.95
CA LEU A 11 4.44 17.73 -37.16
C LEU A 11 4.18 17.54 -35.69
N ILE A 12 3.18 18.22 -35.12
CA ILE A 12 2.77 18.03 -33.73
C ILE A 12 2.28 16.60 -33.51
N LEU A 13 1.43 16.09 -34.38
CA LEU A 13 0.90 14.73 -34.26
C LEU A 13 2.03 13.68 -34.30
N ASN A 14 2.95 13.80 -35.27
CA ASN A 14 4.08 12.89 -35.38
C ASN A 14 5.01 12.98 -34.17
N PHE A 15 5.22 14.19 -33.62
CA PHE A 15 5.98 14.37 -32.39
C PHE A 15 5.29 13.69 -31.19
N LEU A 16 3.97 13.85 -31.05
CA LEU A 16 3.22 13.19 -29.97
C LEU A 16 3.25 11.67 -30.10
N ILE A 17 3.10 11.14 -31.32
CA ILE A 17 3.22 9.69 -31.58
C ILE A 17 4.63 9.20 -31.22
N ALA A 18 5.68 9.88 -31.68
CA ALA A 18 7.06 9.50 -31.38
C ALA A 18 7.35 9.55 -29.87
N ALA A 19 6.89 10.59 -29.18
CA ALA A 19 7.02 10.72 -27.74
C ALA A 19 6.29 9.60 -26.98
N THR A 20 5.09 9.24 -27.44
CA THR A 20 4.31 8.13 -26.85
C THR A 20 5.02 6.79 -27.05
N LEU A 21 5.49 6.51 -28.28
CA LEU A 21 6.23 5.28 -28.57
C LEU A 21 7.53 5.20 -27.77
N LEU A 22 8.28 6.29 -27.67
CA LEU A 22 9.48 6.35 -26.83
C LEU A 22 9.15 6.06 -25.36
N SER A 23 8.10 6.67 -24.84
CA SER A 23 7.66 6.45 -23.46
C SER A 23 7.29 4.97 -23.21
N ILE A 24 6.54 4.36 -24.13
CA ILE A 24 6.19 2.93 -24.03
C ILE A 24 7.45 2.07 -24.06
N THR A 25 8.38 2.37 -24.97
CA THR A 25 9.66 1.62 -25.09
C THR A 25 10.48 1.72 -23.80
N VAL A 26 10.57 2.90 -23.21
CA VAL A 26 11.29 3.10 -21.94
C VAL A 26 10.62 2.34 -20.79
N ILE A 27 9.28 2.35 -20.71
CA ILE A 27 8.54 1.61 -19.68
C ILE A 27 8.77 0.09 -19.84
N LEU A 28 8.66 -0.44 -21.07
CA LEU A 28 8.89 -1.86 -21.34
C LEU A 28 10.35 -2.28 -21.07
N ALA A 29 11.30 -1.48 -21.52
CA ALA A 29 12.72 -1.74 -21.25
C ALA A 29 13.01 -1.73 -19.74
N GLY A 30 12.44 -0.79 -19.01
CA GLY A 30 12.51 -0.74 -17.54
C GLY A 30 11.92 -1.99 -16.90
N TYR A 31 10.74 -2.43 -17.34
CA TYR A 31 10.12 -3.67 -16.86
C TYR A 31 11.03 -4.88 -17.06
N PHE A 32 11.52 -5.12 -18.27
CA PHE A 32 12.40 -6.25 -18.54
C PHE A 32 13.73 -6.18 -17.81
N TYR A 33 14.26 -4.98 -17.57
CA TYR A 33 15.47 -4.77 -16.79
C TYR A 33 15.27 -5.12 -15.30
N PHE A 34 14.14 -4.74 -14.71
CA PHE A 34 13.87 -4.98 -13.30
C PHE A 34 13.27 -6.36 -13.02
N LYS A 35 12.58 -6.97 -13.96
CA LYS A 35 11.88 -8.25 -13.80
C LYS A 35 12.72 -9.34 -13.13
N PRO A 36 14.02 -9.56 -13.48
CA PRO A 36 14.84 -10.59 -12.82
C PRO A 36 15.16 -10.28 -11.36
N SER A 37 15.03 -9.03 -10.94
CA SER A 37 15.29 -8.57 -9.57
C SER A 37 14.01 -8.35 -8.75
N LEU A 38 12.83 -8.62 -9.33
CA LEU A 38 11.57 -8.55 -8.62
C LEU A 38 11.37 -9.86 -7.84
N PRO A 39 10.96 -9.79 -6.57
CA PRO A 39 10.56 -10.97 -5.82
C PRO A 39 9.30 -11.58 -6.43
N SER A 40 9.13 -12.90 -6.31
CA SER A 40 7.89 -13.58 -6.70
C SER A 40 6.72 -13.11 -5.82
N ILE A 41 5.56 -12.92 -6.45
CA ILE A 41 4.32 -12.57 -5.74
C ILE A 41 3.61 -13.88 -5.35
N ASP A 42 4.12 -14.54 -4.33
CA ASP A 42 3.47 -15.69 -3.69
C ASP A 42 2.80 -15.25 -2.38
N LEU A 43 2.17 -14.04 -2.41
CA LEU A 43 1.57 -13.40 -1.24
C LEU A 43 0.31 -14.08 -0.72
N VAL A 44 -0.25 -14.98 -1.51
CA VAL A 44 -1.46 -15.74 -1.15
C VAL A 44 -1.12 -16.95 -0.29
N ASP A 45 0.16 -17.29 -0.14
CA ASP A 45 0.54 -18.36 0.77
C ASP A 45 0.41 -17.86 2.22
N GLU A 46 -0.58 -18.38 2.94
CA GLU A 46 -0.90 -18.08 4.35
C GLU A 46 0.30 -18.23 5.31
N ASN A 47 1.40 -18.80 4.82
CA ASN A 47 2.63 -19.09 5.57
C ASN A 47 3.60 -17.90 5.71
N VAL A 48 3.33 -16.74 5.11
CA VAL A 48 4.16 -15.52 5.30
C VAL A 48 3.85 -14.82 6.64
N LEU A 49 2.81 -15.27 7.36
CA LEU A 49 2.54 -14.83 8.71
C LEU A 49 3.56 -15.49 9.65
N GLN A 50 4.39 -14.67 10.26
CA GLN A 50 5.43 -15.14 11.20
C GLN A 50 4.78 -15.97 12.30
N VAL A 51 5.12 -17.26 12.34
CA VAL A 51 4.68 -18.16 13.42
C VAL A 51 5.42 -17.72 14.69
N PRO A 52 4.72 -17.41 15.78
CA PRO A 52 5.38 -17.05 17.03
C PRO A 52 6.24 -18.21 17.54
N MET A 53 7.43 -17.89 18.03
CA MET A 53 8.30 -18.86 18.65
C MET A 53 7.74 -19.28 20.00
N LYS A 54 7.33 -20.56 20.12
CA LYS A 54 6.86 -21.13 21.38
C LYS A 54 8.02 -21.77 22.14
N ILE A 55 8.22 -21.36 23.39
CA ILE A 55 9.22 -21.94 24.29
C ILE A 55 8.49 -22.86 25.26
N PHE A 56 8.90 -24.11 25.28
CA PHE A 56 8.37 -25.13 26.18
C PHE A 56 9.42 -25.50 27.23
N SER A 57 8.98 -25.86 28.42
CA SER A 57 9.81 -26.46 29.43
C SER A 57 10.16 -27.90 29.06
N ALA A 58 11.10 -28.51 29.79
CA ALA A 58 11.50 -29.91 29.56
C ALA A 58 10.35 -30.93 29.78
N ASP A 59 9.31 -30.53 30.52
CA ASP A 59 8.06 -31.27 30.72
C ASP A 59 6.94 -30.84 29.77
N GLU A 60 7.32 -30.27 28.61
CA GLU A 60 6.41 -29.84 27.52
C GLU A 60 5.35 -28.78 27.88
N LYS A 61 5.52 -28.07 28.99
CA LYS A 61 4.63 -26.96 29.33
C LYS A 61 5.07 -25.69 28.63
N LEU A 62 4.11 -24.95 28.05
CA LEU A 62 4.38 -23.66 27.41
C LEU A 62 4.87 -22.66 28.48
N ILE A 63 6.14 -22.25 28.39
CA ILE A 63 6.74 -21.23 29.26
C ILE A 63 6.40 -19.83 28.76
N GLY A 64 6.41 -19.66 27.44
CA GLY A 64 6.13 -18.39 26.81
C GLY A 64 6.04 -18.48 25.31
N GLU A 65 5.37 -17.53 24.73
CA GLU A 65 5.23 -17.33 23.29
C GLU A 65 5.90 -16.01 22.95
N PHE A 66 6.96 -16.07 22.13
CA PHE A 66 7.77 -14.92 21.72
C PHE A 66 7.63 -14.70 20.23
N GLY A 67 7.22 -13.53 19.85
CA GLY A 67 6.95 -13.16 18.47
C GLY A 67 5.74 -12.23 18.43
N GLU A 68 5.35 -11.86 17.25
CA GLU A 68 4.10 -11.13 17.07
C GLU A 68 2.96 -12.05 17.51
N GLN A 69 2.07 -11.54 18.37
CA GLN A 69 0.90 -12.28 18.83
C GLN A 69 0.18 -12.94 17.66
N LYS A 70 -0.44 -14.10 17.90
CA LYS A 70 -1.33 -14.76 16.93
C LYS A 70 -2.36 -13.73 16.46
N ARG A 71 -2.07 -13.07 15.33
CA ARG A 71 -3.01 -12.12 14.76
C ARG A 71 -4.09 -12.93 14.07
N ARG A 72 -5.33 -12.68 14.43
CA ARG A 72 -6.44 -13.12 13.62
C ARG A 72 -6.32 -12.42 12.27
N THR A 73 -6.13 -13.19 11.23
CA THR A 73 -6.15 -12.68 9.86
C THR A 73 -7.61 -12.53 9.46
N LEU A 74 -7.99 -11.34 9.09
CA LEU A 74 -9.35 -11.03 8.65
C LEU A 74 -9.45 -11.27 7.13
N SER A 75 -10.41 -12.06 6.71
CA SER A 75 -10.87 -12.08 5.33
C SER A 75 -11.64 -10.78 5.02
N PHE A 76 -11.83 -10.46 3.74
CA PHE A 76 -12.53 -9.23 3.35
C PHE A 76 -13.95 -9.14 3.96
N ASP A 77 -14.67 -10.26 4.00
CA ASP A 77 -16.02 -10.33 4.54
C ASP A 77 -16.10 -10.14 6.06
N GLU A 78 -15.02 -10.48 6.77
CA GLU A 78 -14.92 -10.29 8.21
C GLU A 78 -14.57 -8.85 8.62
N ILE A 79 -14.09 -8.03 7.67
CA ILE A 79 -13.79 -6.62 7.95
C ILE A 79 -15.09 -5.81 7.96
N PRO A 80 -15.40 -5.11 9.06
CA PRO A 80 -16.60 -4.28 9.13
C PRO A 80 -16.63 -3.16 8.09
N GLU A 81 -17.81 -2.82 7.60
CA GLU A 81 -17.99 -1.80 6.56
C GLU A 81 -17.48 -0.41 6.97
N ASN A 82 -17.67 -0.01 8.23
CA ASN A 82 -17.14 1.24 8.76
C ASN A 82 -15.61 1.28 8.71
N VAL A 83 -14.93 0.16 8.95
CA VAL A 83 -13.46 0.03 8.83
C VAL A 83 -13.04 0.11 7.36
N LYS A 84 -13.72 -0.62 6.46
CA LYS A 84 -13.46 -0.53 5.01
C LYS A 84 -13.54 0.91 4.53
N TYR A 85 -14.65 1.59 4.82
CA TYR A 85 -14.85 2.97 4.40
C TYR A 85 -13.82 3.94 5.00
N ALA A 86 -13.48 3.78 6.27
CA ALA A 86 -12.48 4.62 6.92
C ALA A 86 -11.11 4.52 6.25
N PHE A 87 -10.61 3.31 5.99
CA PHE A 87 -9.33 3.10 5.32
C PHE A 87 -9.35 3.52 3.85
N LEU A 88 -10.41 3.22 3.12
CA LEU A 88 -10.55 3.66 1.72
C LEU A 88 -10.57 5.19 1.61
N ALA A 89 -11.31 5.87 2.48
CA ALA A 89 -11.39 7.33 2.48
C ALA A 89 -10.05 7.98 2.87
N ALA A 90 -9.30 7.38 3.80
CA ALA A 90 -8.04 7.93 4.28
C ALA A 90 -6.87 7.71 3.31
N GLU A 91 -6.81 6.54 2.65
CA GLU A 91 -5.63 6.09 1.93
C GLU A 91 -5.82 6.05 0.42
N ASP A 92 -6.97 5.55 -0.06
CA ASP A 92 -7.20 5.34 -1.49
C ASP A 92 -8.70 5.27 -1.84
N ASP A 93 -9.34 6.42 -1.97
CA ASP A 93 -10.78 6.58 -2.23
C ASP A 93 -11.26 5.94 -3.56
N GLN A 94 -10.35 5.66 -4.47
CA GLN A 94 -10.62 5.04 -5.76
C GLN A 94 -10.00 3.65 -5.90
N PHE A 95 -9.69 2.99 -4.79
CA PHE A 95 -9.01 1.69 -4.77
C PHE A 95 -9.65 0.66 -5.69
N PHE A 96 -10.97 0.55 -5.68
CA PHE A 96 -11.71 -0.41 -6.52
C PHE A 96 -11.82 -0.02 -8.01
N SER A 97 -11.40 1.18 -8.39
CA SER A 97 -11.56 1.69 -9.77
C SER A 97 -10.27 1.73 -10.58
N HIS A 98 -9.11 1.58 -9.95
CA HIS A 98 -7.82 1.58 -10.66
C HIS A 98 -7.11 0.21 -10.58
N THR A 99 -6.11 0.00 -11.42
CA THR A 99 -5.32 -1.23 -11.52
C THR A 99 -3.96 -1.11 -10.82
N GLY A 100 -3.98 -0.82 -9.50
CA GLY A 100 -2.77 -0.77 -8.66
C GLY A 100 -2.01 0.56 -8.69
N PHE A 101 -2.26 1.44 -9.65
CA PHE A 101 -1.57 2.71 -9.80
C PHE A 101 -2.52 3.82 -10.25
N ARG A 102 -2.35 5.03 -9.71
CA ARG A 102 -3.13 6.23 -10.08
C ARG A 102 -2.22 7.27 -10.71
N LEU A 103 -2.34 7.45 -12.03
CA LEU A 103 -1.54 8.41 -12.78
C LEU A 103 -1.71 9.85 -12.25
N LEU A 104 -2.95 10.26 -11.92
CA LEU A 104 -3.22 11.59 -11.39
C LEU A 104 -2.57 11.84 -10.02
N SER A 105 -2.53 10.84 -9.15
CA SER A 105 -1.84 10.96 -7.86
C SER A 105 -0.33 11.05 -8.03
N PHE A 106 0.22 10.30 -8.98
CA PHE A 106 1.64 10.36 -9.31
C PHE A 106 2.05 11.71 -9.93
N THR A 107 1.27 12.22 -10.90
CA THR A 107 1.55 13.53 -11.50
C THR A 107 1.42 14.67 -10.49
N ARG A 108 0.45 14.60 -9.58
CA ARG A 108 0.33 15.54 -8.46
C ARG A 108 1.55 15.50 -7.55
N ALA A 109 2.00 14.32 -7.16
CA ALA A 109 3.20 14.15 -6.32
C ALA A 109 4.46 14.70 -7.03
N LEU A 110 4.61 14.42 -8.33
CA LEU A 110 5.72 14.94 -9.13
C LEU A 110 5.71 16.48 -9.21
N LEU A 111 4.54 17.09 -9.46
CA LEU A 111 4.38 18.55 -9.48
C LEU A 111 4.69 19.18 -8.11
N GLN A 112 4.33 18.52 -7.01
CA GLN A 112 4.65 18.97 -5.65
C GLN A 112 6.16 18.92 -5.40
N ILE A 113 6.85 17.85 -5.82
CA ILE A 113 8.32 17.75 -5.71
C ILE A 113 9.00 18.88 -6.50
N VAL A 114 8.55 19.15 -7.72
CA VAL A 114 9.11 20.24 -8.55
C VAL A 114 8.85 21.61 -7.91
N ARG A 115 7.66 21.82 -7.35
CA ARG A 115 7.26 23.12 -6.76
C ARG A 115 7.90 23.38 -5.40
N TYR A 116 7.93 22.37 -4.54
CA TYR A 116 8.34 22.54 -3.13
C TYR A 116 9.73 21.99 -2.85
N ARG A 117 10.34 21.27 -3.81
CA ARG A 117 11.63 20.56 -3.67
C ARG A 117 11.68 19.57 -2.50
N GLU A 118 10.52 19.17 -2.02
CA GLU A 118 10.34 18.22 -0.92
C GLU A 118 9.30 17.16 -1.31
N ILE A 119 9.44 15.96 -0.78
CA ILE A 119 8.44 14.88 -0.94
C ILE A 119 7.33 15.16 0.08
N VAL A 120 6.32 15.92 -0.32
CA VAL A 120 5.23 16.37 0.56
C VAL A 120 4.15 15.31 0.77
N SER A 121 3.98 14.38 -0.17
CA SER A 121 3.00 13.30 -0.03
C SER A 121 3.49 12.01 -0.67
N GLY A 122 3.26 10.90 0.00
CA GLY A 122 3.49 9.57 -0.56
C GLY A 122 2.31 9.17 -1.46
N GLY A 123 2.32 9.53 -2.73
CA GLY A 123 1.30 9.14 -3.72
C GLY A 123 1.27 7.63 -4.03
N GLY A 124 1.18 6.79 -3.02
CA GLY A 124 1.09 5.34 -3.14
C GLY A 124 -0.34 4.86 -2.94
N THR A 125 -0.82 3.94 -3.78
CA THR A 125 -2.10 3.25 -3.61
C THR A 125 -2.01 2.19 -2.51
N ILE A 126 -3.15 1.67 -2.07
CA ILE A 126 -3.21 0.51 -1.14
C ILE A 126 -2.40 -0.65 -1.71
N THR A 127 -2.55 -0.97 -3.01
CA THR A 127 -1.79 -2.05 -3.67
C THR A 127 -0.27 -1.82 -3.59
N MET A 128 0.19 -0.60 -3.83
CA MET A 128 1.62 -0.25 -3.69
C MET A 128 2.11 -0.37 -2.24
N GLN A 129 1.26 -0.06 -1.27
CA GLN A 129 1.60 -0.22 0.14
C GLN A 129 1.72 -1.70 0.54
N VAL A 130 0.85 -2.56 0.01
CA VAL A 130 0.94 -4.02 0.18
C VAL A 130 2.27 -4.54 -0.35
N VAL A 131 2.60 -4.31 -1.62
CA VAL A 131 3.85 -4.83 -2.20
C VAL A 131 5.08 -4.26 -1.50
N ARG A 132 5.04 -3.00 -1.06
CA ARG A 132 6.10 -2.40 -0.26
C ARG A 132 6.28 -3.11 1.09
N GLY A 133 5.19 -3.42 1.76
CA GLY A 133 5.21 -4.04 3.09
C GLY A 133 5.64 -5.50 3.06
N TYR A 134 5.29 -6.25 2.03
CA TYR A 134 5.57 -7.68 1.94
C TYR A 134 6.85 -8.02 1.19
N LEU A 135 7.21 -7.25 0.14
CA LEU A 135 8.19 -7.67 -0.85
C LEU A 135 9.43 -6.80 -0.93
N LEU A 136 9.39 -5.58 -0.42
CA LEU A 136 10.47 -4.62 -0.63
C LEU A 136 11.18 -4.25 0.66
N SER A 137 12.48 -3.95 0.55
CA SER A 137 13.28 -3.41 1.66
C SER A 137 12.84 -1.98 2.01
N ARG A 138 13.25 -1.52 3.21
CA ARG A 138 12.92 -0.17 3.71
C ARG A 138 13.70 0.96 3.04
N ASP A 139 14.59 0.66 2.10
CA ASP A 139 15.39 1.67 1.42
C ASP A 139 14.52 2.64 0.63
N GLN A 140 14.74 3.93 0.82
CA GLN A 140 13.97 4.97 0.14
C GLN A 140 14.75 5.49 -1.07
N ASN A 141 14.55 4.88 -2.24
CA ASN A 141 15.15 5.33 -3.49
C ASN A 141 14.15 5.27 -4.67
N ALA A 142 14.49 5.96 -5.75
CA ALA A 142 13.65 6.00 -6.96
C ALA A 142 13.47 4.62 -7.59
N ILE A 143 14.49 3.75 -7.52
CA ILE A 143 14.44 2.38 -8.05
C ILE A 143 13.39 1.56 -7.31
N ARG A 144 13.34 1.66 -5.98
CA ARG A 144 12.31 1.00 -5.19
C ARG A 144 10.91 1.46 -5.62
N LYS A 145 10.72 2.76 -5.89
CA LYS A 145 9.41 3.29 -6.32
C LYS A 145 8.97 2.73 -7.68
N LEU A 146 9.90 2.52 -8.61
CA LEU A 146 9.60 1.84 -9.85
C LEU A 146 9.23 0.37 -9.62
N LYS A 147 9.97 -0.34 -8.76
CA LYS A 147 9.64 -1.72 -8.39
C LYS A 147 8.26 -1.82 -7.74
N GLU A 148 7.88 -0.87 -6.86
CA GLU A 148 6.53 -0.81 -6.28
C GLU A 148 5.45 -0.75 -7.36
N ILE A 149 5.64 0.08 -8.40
CA ILE A 149 4.67 0.21 -9.49
C ILE A 149 4.55 -1.11 -10.27
N TYR A 150 5.66 -1.73 -10.67
CA TYR A 150 5.63 -2.99 -11.41
C TYR A 150 5.01 -4.12 -10.61
N LEU A 151 5.40 -4.27 -9.34
CA LEU A 151 4.84 -5.27 -8.44
C LEU A 151 3.35 -5.02 -8.15
N ALA A 152 2.91 -3.76 -8.08
CA ALA A 152 1.50 -3.45 -7.91
C ALA A 152 0.66 -3.92 -9.10
N PHE A 153 1.12 -3.69 -10.34
CA PHE A 153 0.44 -4.23 -11.52
C PHE A 153 0.44 -5.76 -11.54
N GLU A 154 1.54 -6.40 -11.16
CA GLU A 154 1.63 -7.85 -11.10
C GLU A 154 0.69 -8.42 -10.01
N LEU A 155 0.63 -7.80 -8.83
CA LEU A 155 -0.29 -8.21 -7.77
C LEU A 155 -1.75 -8.11 -8.21
N GLU A 156 -2.15 -7.00 -8.84
CA GLU A 156 -3.51 -6.81 -9.36
C GLU A 156 -3.88 -7.81 -10.48
N SER A 157 -2.89 -8.39 -11.14
CA SER A 157 -3.13 -9.45 -12.12
C SER A 157 -3.33 -10.84 -11.52
N LYS A 158 -2.95 -11.03 -10.25
CA LYS A 158 -2.95 -12.33 -9.56
C LYS A 158 -3.94 -12.41 -8.41
N ALA A 159 -4.34 -11.28 -7.84
CA ALA A 159 -5.21 -11.18 -6.67
C ALA A 159 -6.37 -10.22 -6.92
N THR A 160 -7.51 -10.49 -6.31
CA THR A 160 -8.68 -9.61 -6.35
C THR A 160 -8.48 -8.38 -5.48
N LYS A 161 -9.30 -7.36 -5.67
CA LYS A 161 -9.28 -6.16 -4.83
C LYS A 161 -9.56 -6.46 -3.35
N GLU A 162 -10.45 -7.37 -3.12
CA GLU A 162 -10.85 -7.84 -1.79
C GLU A 162 -9.68 -8.52 -1.08
N GLU A 163 -8.94 -9.39 -1.78
CA GLU A 163 -7.74 -10.04 -1.27
C GLU A 163 -6.64 -9.02 -0.97
N ILE A 164 -6.39 -8.08 -1.89
CA ILE A 164 -5.38 -7.02 -1.70
C ILE A 164 -5.73 -6.13 -0.51
N PHE A 165 -7.01 -5.77 -0.34
CA PHE A 165 -7.46 -4.98 0.80
C PHE A 165 -7.27 -5.73 2.11
N SER A 166 -7.60 -7.03 2.14
CA SER A 166 -7.39 -7.89 3.30
C SER A 166 -5.91 -7.96 3.68
N LEU A 167 -5.02 -8.18 2.71
CA LEU A 167 -3.58 -8.15 2.94
C LEU A 167 -3.12 -6.81 3.54
N TYR A 168 -3.68 -5.71 3.05
CA TYR A 168 -3.37 -4.36 3.54
C TYR A 168 -3.74 -4.19 5.00
N VAL A 169 -5.01 -4.41 5.37
CA VAL A 169 -5.53 -4.15 6.72
C VAL A 169 -4.95 -5.11 7.76
N ASN A 170 -4.52 -6.29 7.35
CA ASN A 170 -3.89 -7.27 8.24
C ASN A 170 -2.41 -6.96 8.54
N ARG A 171 -1.75 -6.12 7.75
CA ARG A 171 -0.31 -5.89 7.91
C ARG A 171 0.10 -4.46 8.19
N ILE A 172 -0.74 -3.49 7.89
CA ILE A 172 -0.38 -2.08 8.06
C ILE A 172 0.07 -1.78 9.49
N PHE A 173 1.17 -1.03 9.61
CA PHE A 173 1.63 -0.55 10.92
C PHE A 173 0.84 0.69 11.35
N LEU A 174 0.20 0.61 12.50
CA LEU A 174 -0.72 1.61 13.03
C LEU A 174 -0.21 2.30 14.31
N GLY A 175 1.07 2.13 14.61
CA GLY A 175 1.67 2.68 15.83
C GLY A 175 1.57 1.72 17.02
N ASN A 176 2.22 2.06 18.15
CA ASN A 176 2.22 1.29 19.41
C ASN A 176 2.44 -0.22 19.26
N ARG A 177 3.27 -0.64 18.29
CA ARG A 177 3.50 -2.03 17.89
C ARG A 177 2.26 -2.74 17.33
N ALA A 178 1.17 -2.01 17.04
CA ALA A 178 0.01 -2.55 16.38
C ALA A 178 0.27 -2.68 14.88
N TYR A 179 0.21 -3.89 14.40
CA TYR A 179 0.24 -4.22 12.98
C TYR A 179 -1.06 -4.92 12.63
N GLY A 180 -1.78 -4.39 11.67
CA GLY A 180 -3.12 -4.80 11.32
C GLY A 180 -4.19 -4.16 12.19
N VAL A 181 -5.40 -4.09 11.62
CA VAL A 181 -6.52 -3.37 12.22
C VAL A 181 -7.05 -4.05 13.47
N GLU A 182 -7.07 -5.39 13.51
CA GLU A 182 -7.47 -6.16 14.69
C GLU A 182 -6.56 -5.85 15.90
N SER A 183 -5.24 -5.89 15.68
CA SER A 183 -4.27 -5.52 16.73
C SER A 183 -4.41 -4.05 17.15
N ALA A 184 -4.75 -3.14 16.23
CA ALA A 184 -4.96 -1.74 16.57
C ALA A 184 -6.25 -1.53 17.39
N ALA A 185 -7.33 -2.24 17.08
CA ALA A 185 -8.57 -2.21 17.83
C ALA A 185 -8.35 -2.64 19.29
N GLU A 186 -7.61 -3.73 19.48
CA GLU A 186 -7.24 -4.22 20.82
C GLU A 186 -6.34 -3.23 21.55
N VAL A 187 -5.25 -2.74 20.91
CA VAL A 187 -4.25 -1.86 21.54
C VAL A 187 -4.82 -0.49 21.91
N TYR A 188 -5.68 0.09 21.06
CA TYR A 188 -6.20 1.44 21.26
C TYR A 188 -7.49 1.48 22.08
N PHE A 189 -8.34 0.46 21.94
CA PHE A 189 -9.70 0.48 22.50
C PHE A 189 -10.04 -0.75 23.35
N GLY A 190 -9.19 -1.79 23.35
CA GLY A 190 -9.47 -3.04 24.08
C GLY A 190 -10.68 -3.79 23.51
N LYS A 191 -10.94 -3.68 22.21
CA LYS A 191 -12.08 -4.22 21.50
C LYS A 191 -11.63 -5.07 20.32
N SER A 192 -12.49 -5.95 19.84
CA SER A 192 -12.33 -6.58 18.53
C SER A 192 -12.68 -5.59 17.41
N VAL A 193 -12.23 -5.86 16.18
CA VAL A 193 -12.51 -4.99 15.04
C VAL A 193 -13.99 -4.85 14.74
N GLU A 194 -14.79 -5.89 15.03
CA GLU A 194 -16.24 -5.90 14.84
C GLU A 194 -16.98 -4.94 15.76
N GLU A 195 -16.37 -4.59 16.91
CA GLU A 195 -16.98 -3.72 17.93
C GLU A 195 -16.60 -2.24 17.76
N LEU A 196 -15.75 -1.93 16.75
CA LEU A 196 -15.32 -0.57 16.49
C LEU A 196 -16.48 0.29 16.01
N SER A 197 -16.63 1.46 16.60
CA SER A 197 -17.49 2.52 16.07
C SER A 197 -16.87 3.20 14.86
N LEU A 198 -17.62 4.00 14.13
CA LEU A 198 -17.12 4.70 12.93
C LEU A 198 -15.98 5.69 13.28
N ASP A 199 -16.10 6.40 14.37
CA ASP A 199 -15.10 7.35 14.85
C ASP A 199 -13.81 6.65 15.31
N GLU A 200 -13.91 5.50 15.97
CA GLU A 200 -12.77 4.66 16.34
C GLU A 200 -12.07 4.10 15.10
N ALA A 201 -12.83 3.60 14.11
CA ALA A 201 -12.29 3.13 12.84
C ALA A 201 -11.61 4.26 12.06
N ALA A 202 -12.18 5.46 12.04
CA ALA A 202 -11.58 6.63 11.39
C ALA A 202 -10.28 7.06 12.07
N LEU A 203 -10.21 7.00 13.40
CA LEU A 203 -8.99 7.31 14.16
C LEU A 203 -7.86 6.31 13.85
N ILE A 204 -8.19 5.01 13.79
CA ILE A 204 -7.23 3.97 13.40
C ILE A 204 -6.74 4.22 11.96
N ALA A 205 -7.66 4.48 11.02
CA ALA A 205 -7.30 4.75 9.63
C ALA A 205 -6.43 6.00 9.48
N ALA A 206 -6.72 7.08 10.22
CA ALA A 206 -5.88 8.28 10.24
C ALA A 206 -4.47 7.99 10.74
N SER A 207 -4.33 7.07 11.71
CA SER A 207 -3.02 6.66 12.24
C SER A 207 -2.14 5.97 11.19
N ALA A 208 -2.70 5.40 10.14
CA ALA A 208 -1.95 4.77 9.05
C ALA A 208 -1.05 5.76 8.30
N GLN A 209 -1.48 7.00 8.14
CA GLN A 209 -0.73 8.02 7.41
C GLN A 209 0.54 8.46 8.15
N LEU A 210 0.45 8.64 9.46
CA LEU A 210 1.55 9.15 10.31
C LEU A 210 1.55 8.44 11.67
N PRO A 211 1.85 7.14 11.74
CA PRO A 211 1.67 6.30 12.94
C PRO A 211 2.50 6.75 14.16
N SER A 212 3.55 7.53 13.93
CA SER A 212 4.36 8.12 15.01
C SER A 212 3.86 9.48 15.48
N ARG A 213 3.04 10.18 14.67
CA ARG A 213 2.55 11.54 14.96
C ARG A 213 1.06 11.56 15.30
N ILE A 214 0.25 10.81 14.57
CA ILE A 214 -1.18 10.63 14.82
C ILE A 214 -1.31 9.35 15.66
N ASN A 215 -1.07 9.49 16.96
CA ASN A 215 -1.11 8.37 17.89
C ASN A 215 -1.97 8.78 19.09
N PRO A 216 -3.17 8.20 19.25
CA PRO A 216 -4.12 8.64 20.27
C PRO A 216 -3.61 8.47 21.71
N ILE A 217 -2.66 7.55 21.93
CA ILE A 217 -2.07 7.33 23.25
C ILE A 217 -0.94 8.34 23.54
N ARG A 218 -0.09 8.61 22.53
CA ARG A 218 1.09 9.49 22.70
C ARG A 218 0.78 10.97 22.47
N ASN A 219 -0.15 11.27 21.62
CA ASN A 219 -0.51 12.61 21.17
C ASN A 219 -2.03 12.81 21.13
N PRO A 220 -2.75 12.70 22.28
CA PRO A 220 -4.21 12.74 22.32
C PRO A 220 -4.80 14.08 21.86
N GLU A 221 -3.99 15.13 21.79
CA GLU A 221 -4.41 16.49 21.36
C GLU A 221 -4.35 16.71 19.83
N ARG A 222 -3.97 15.69 19.05
CA ARG A 222 -3.85 15.75 17.58
C ARG A 222 -4.88 14.88 16.88
#